data_4bee391fc7d6eab0bb246eff18183172
#
_entry.id   4bee391fc7d6eab0bb246eff18183172
#
_cell.length_a   1.000
_cell.length_b   1.000
_cell.length_c   1.000
_cell.angle_alpha   90.00
_cell.angle_beta   90.00
_cell.angle_gamma   90.00
#
_symmetry.space_group_name_H-M   'P 1'
#
loop_
_entity.id
_entity.type
_entity.pdbx_description
1 polymer ?
#
loop_
_entity_poly.entity_id
_entity_poly.type
_entity_poly.pdbx_seq_one_letter_code
_entity_poly.pdbx_strand_id
1 'polypeptide(L)'
;MEAEWEELRGRDPMSGVTRDYSQTRLEEIRRRQDFVLHRLAESGTVIESCPTSNLRIGGVPDAAHHPIHRFLDSGVNLVVSADDPGIFDSPLAAEIDWVVAHCKLDAAGLAQRLGDPRRFRLGQQRPL
;
A
#
# COMPACT_ATOMS: atom_id res chain seq x y z
N MET A 1 8.48 -23.15 2.57
CA MET A 1 7.55 -22.67 3.64
C MET A 1 7.61 -23.53 4.89
N GLU A 2 7.45 -24.88 4.80
CA GLU A 2 7.56 -25.75 5.98
C GLU A 2 8.94 -25.71 6.64
N ALA A 3 10.02 -25.81 5.86
CA ALA A 3 11.39 -25.73 6.39
C ALA A 3 11.71 -24.38 7.06
N GLU A 4 11.16 -23.29 6.55
CA GLU A 4 11.31 -21.95 7.17
C GLU A 4 10.52 -21.84 8.48
N TRP A 5 9.38 -22.50 8.57
CA TRP A 5 8.56 -22.56 9.76
C TRP A 5 9.26 -23.35 10.89
N GLU A 6 9.84 -24.49 10.57
CA GLU A 6 10.61 -25.31 11.51
C GLU A 6 11.86 -24.57 12.03
N GLU A 7 12.54 -23.84 11.15
CA GLU A 7 13.69 -23.02 11.54
C GLU A 7 13.30 -21.89 12.52
N LEU A 8 12.14 -21.27 12.33
CA LEU A 8 11.67 -20.17 13.19
C LEU A 8 11.10 -20.66 14.53
N ARG A 9 10.56 -21.87 14.58
CA ARG A 9 9.91 -22.45 15.77
C ARG A 9 10.83 -22.63 16.98
N GLY A 10 12.11 -22.82 16.74
CA GLY A 10 13.11 -23.03 17.81
C GLY A 10 13.88 -21.78 18.21
N ARG A 11 13.58 -20.60 17.62
CA ARG A 11 14.31 -19.35 17.91
C ARG A 11 13.64 -18.57 19.03
N ASP A 12 14.48 -17.84 19.77
CA ASP A 12 14.00 -16.82 20.70
C ASP A 12 13.18 -15.76 19.91
N PRO A 13 11.89 -15.54 20.27
CA PRO A 13 11.04 -14.55 19.59
C PRO A 13 11.61 -13.12 19.57
N MET A 14 12.52 -12.81 20.49
CA MET A 14 13.19 -11.50 20.57
C MET A 14 14.48 -11.43 19.75
N SER A 15 14.95 -12.56 19.18
CA SER A 15 16.12 -12.55 18.29
C SER A 15 15.74 -11.99 16.92
N GLY A 16 16.43 -10.94 16.48
CA GLY A 16 16.27 -10.41 15.12
C GLY A 16 16.66 -11.46 14.07
N VAL A 17 15.87 -11.59 13.02
CA VAL A 17 16.20 -12.43 11.86
C VAL A 17 16.65 -11.52 10.72
N THR A 18 17.96 -11.53 10.42
CA THR A 18 18.48 -10.87 9.23
C THR A 18 18.51 -11.87 8.08
N ARG A 19 17.88 -11.53 6.97
CA ARG A 19 17.90 -12.34 5.74
C ARG A 19 18.51 -11.51 4.63
N ASP A 20 19.57 -12.02 4.05
CA ASP A 20 20.11 -11.47 2.81
C ASP A 20 19.32 -12.03 1.62
N TYR A 21 18.76 -11.14 0.82
CA TYR A 21 18.07 -11.52 -0.40
C TYR A 21 19.01 -11.36 -1.60
N SER A 22 19.25 -12.45 -2.33
CA SER A 22 19.94 -12.37 -3.61
C SER A 22 19.15 -11.51 -4.60
N GLN A 23 19.85 -10.94 -5.59
CA GLN A 23 19.20 -10.14 -6.65
C GLN A 23 18.08 -10.94 -7.36
N THR A 24 18.32 -12.22 -7.65
CA THR A 24 17.33 -13.12 -8.25
C THR A 24 16.09 -13.25 -7.37
N ARG A 25 16.27 -13.33 -6.03
CA ARG A 25 15.14 -13.42 -5.09
C ARG A 25 14.34 -12.13 -5.05
N LEU A 26 15.01 -10.98 -5.09
CA LEU A 26 14.34 -9.67 -5.14
C LEU A 26 13.52 -9.51 -6.43
N GLU A 27 14.05 -9.95 -7.56
CA GLU A 27 13.33 -9.93 -8.84
C GLU A 27 12.12 -10.87 -8.83
N GLU A 28 12.23 -12.04 -8.22
CA GLU A 28 11.10 -12.95 -8.04
C GLU A 28 10.00 -12.31 -7.16
N ILE A 29 10.38 -11.69 -6.05
CA ILE A 29 9.44 -10.98 -5.16
C ILE A 29 8.72 -9.87 -5.93
N ARG A 30 9.44 -9.06 -6.72
CA ARG A 30 8.85 -8.01 -7.55
C ARG A 30 7.83 -8.56 -8.54
N ARG A 31 8.18 -9.64 -9.27
CA ARG A 31 7.24 -10.30 -10.21
C ARG A 31 5.98 -10.80 -9.51
N ARG A 32 6.11 -11.37 -8.31
CA ARG A 32 4.95 -11.81 -7.52
C ARG A 32 4.08 -10.64 -7.08
N GLN A 33 4.68 -9.53 -6.66
CA GLN A 33 3.95 -8.32 -6.30
C GLN A 33 3.21 -7.72 -7.51
N ASP A 34 3.85 -7.67 -8.69
CA ASP A 34 3.22 -7.19 -9.91
C ASP A 34 2.04 -8.08 -10.32
N PHE A 35 2.20 -9.40 -10.23
CA PHE A 35 1.11 -10.35 -10.47
C PHE A 35 -0.07 -10.10 -9.51
N VAL A 36 0.20 -9.90 -8.22
CA VAL A 36 -0.86 -9.62 -7.23
C VAL A 36 -1.57 -8.31 -7.55
N LEU A 37 -0.84 -7.23 -7.87
CA LEU A 37 -1.43 -5.95 -8.25
C LEU A 37 -2.33 -6.09 -9.48
N HIS A 38 -1.88 -6.83 -10.48
CA HIS A 38 -2.70 -7.11 -11.67
C HIS A 38 -3.99 -7.85 -11.31
N ARG A 39 -3.92 -8.89 -10.47
CA ARG A 39 -5.10 -9.62 -10.01
C ARG A 39 -6.06 -8.77 -9.19
N LEU A 40 -5.54 -7.87 -8.36
CA LEU A 40 -6.36 -6.91 -7.60
C LEU A 40 -7.07 -5.92 -8.53
N ALA A 41 -6.39 -5.44 -9.57
CA ALA A 41 -6.99 -4.58 -10.58
C ALA A 41 -8.13 -5.28 -11.33
N GLU A 42 -7.91 -6.53 -11.79
CA GLU A 42 -8.94 -7.33 -12.48
C GLU A 42 -10.16 -7.61 -11.60
N SER A 43 -9.95 -7.91 -10.32
CA SER A 43 -11.05 -8.19 -9.37
C SER A 43 -11.83 -6.96 -8.94
N GLY A 44 -11.34 -5.75 -9.26
CA GLY A 44 -11.92 -4.49 -8.80
C GLY A 44 -11.75 -4.24 -7.31
N THR A 45 -10.85 -4.97 -6.65
CA THR A 45 -10.51 -4.76 -5.24
C THR A 45 -9.98 -3.35 -5.02
N VAL A 46 -10.36 -2.74 -3.89
CA VAL A 46 -9.90 -1.41 -3.50
C VAL A 46 -8.74 -1.54 -2.53
N ILE A 47 -7.65 -0.83 -2.80
CA ILE A 47 -6.55 -0.65 -1.86
C ILE A 47 -6.80 0.68 -1.13
N GLU A 48 -6.77 0.64 0.20
CA GLU A 48 -6.70 1.82 1.04
C GLU A 48 -5.24 2.12 1.36
N SER A 49 -4.82 3.37 1.17
CA SER A 49 -3.48 3.84 1.51
C SER A 49 -3.59 5.02 2.46
N CYS A 50 -2.85 4.92 3.58
CA CYS A 50 -2.80 5.92 4.63
C CYS A 50 -1.34 6.39 4.77
N PRO A 51 -0.87 7.35 3.95
CA PRO A 51 0.54 7.70 3.82
C PRO A 51 1.25 7.97 5.14
N THR A 52 0.71 8.83 5.99
CA THR A 52 1.32 9.17 7.28
C THR A 52 1.41 7.96 8.22
N SER A 53 0.34 7.19 8.33
CA SER A 53 0.31 5.96 9.12
C SER A 53 1.34 4.95 8.60
N ASN A 54 1.38 4.72 7.28
CA ASN A 54 2.33 3.78 6.67
C ASN A 54 3.79 4.16 6.94
N LEU A 55 4.13 5.45 6.93
CA LEU A 55 5.47 5.93 7.27
C LEU A 55 5.80 5.75 8.77
N ARG A 56 4.82 5.96 9.66
CA ARG A 56 5.03 5.90 11.11
C ARG A 56 5.06 4.48 11.67
N ILE A 57 4.20 3.59 11.17
CA ILE A 57 4.04 2.24 11.71
C ILE A 57 4.20 1.11 10.68
N GLY A 58 4.12 1.40 9.39
CA GLY A 58 4.12 0.40 8.32
C GLY A 58 5.50 -0.07 7.86
N GLY A 59 6.60 0.39 8.47
CA GLY A 59 7.96 0.03 8.06
C GLY A 59 8.39 0.63 6.71
N VAL A 60 7.70 1.66 6.24
CA VAL A 60 8.09 2.43 5.05
C VAL A 60 9.15 3.45 5.45
N PRO A 61 10.37 3.40 4.88
CA PRO A 61 11.48 4.20 5.38
C PRO A 61 11.35 5.70 5.07
N ASP A 62 10.75 6.05 3.95
CA ASP A 62 10.57 7.42 3.49
C ASP A 62 9.53 7.52 2.37
N ALA A 63 9.22 8.75 1.96
CA ALA A 63 8.22 9.02 0.92
C ALA A 63 8.57 8.42 -0.44
N ALA A 64 9.86 8.36 -0.81
CA ALA A 64 10.28 7.83 -2.11
C ALA A 64 10.09 6.32 -2.24
N HIS A 65 10.10 5.61 -1.11
CA HIS A 65 9.90 4.15 -1.05
C HIS A 65 8.47 3.76 -0.71
N HIS A 66 7.56 4.74 -0.61
CA HIS A 66 6.18 4.46 -0.27
C HIS A 66 5.48 3.67 -1.39
N PRO A 67 4.78 2.55 -1.06
CA PRO A 67 4.15 1.68 -2.07
C PRO A 67 3.05 2.38 -2.89
N ILE A 68 2.54 3.52 -2.45
CA ILE A 68 1.52 4.29 -3.16
C ILE A 68 1.94 4.67 -4.58
N HIS A 69 3.24 4.87 -4.84
CA HIS A 69 3.75 5.14 -6.19
C HIS A 69 3.37 4.02 -7.15
N ARG A 70 3.59 2.76 -6.74
CA ARG A 70 3.22 1.59 -7.54
C ARG A 70 1.71 1.43 -7.68
N PHE A 71 0.94 1.76 -6.64
CA PHE A 71 -0.52 1.70 -6.70
C PHE A 71 -1.10 2.74 -7.67
N LEU A 72 -0.53 3.94 -7.70
CA LEU A 72 -0.93 4.98 -8.65
C LEU A 72 -0.60 4.60 -10.10
N ASP A 73 0.53 3.96 -10.33
CA ASP A 73 0.96 3.49 -11.66
C ASP A 73 0.23 2.21 -12.11
N SER A 74 -0.32 1.45 -11.17
CA SER A 74 -1.11 0.25 -11.47
C SER A 74 -2.57 0.58 -11.76
N GLY A 75 -3.31 -0.34 -12.35
CA GLY A 75 -4.74 -0.18 -12.61
C GLY A 75 -5.64 -0.45 -11.39
N VAL A 76 -5.09 -0.61 -10.19
CA VAL A 76 -5.87 -0.93 -8.98
C VAL A 76 -6.78 0.24 -8.58
N ASN A 77 -7.95 -0.06 -8.04
CA ASN A 77 -8.75 0.96 -7.37
C ASN A 77 -8.04 1.39 -6.08
N LEU A 78 -7.89 2.69 -5.89
CA LEU A 78 -7.16 3.25 -4.77
C LEU A 78 -8.02 4.29 -4.06
N VAL A 79 -8.00 4.29 -2.74
CA VAL A 79 -8.48 5.38 -1.89
C VAL A 79 -7.37 5.84 -0.97
N VAL A 80 -7.33 7.13 -0.70
CA VAL A 80 -6.44 7.72 0.30
C VAL A 80 -7.25 7.99 1.56
N SER A 81 -6.72 7.60 2.70
CA SER A 81 -7.37 7.74 4.00
C SER A 81 -6.39 8.25 5.04
N ALA A 82 -6.90 8.75 6.14
CA ALA A 82 -6.10 9.24 7.25
C ALA A 82 -5.81 8.17 8.32
N ASP A 83 -6.40 6.97 8.19
CA ASP A 83 -6.38 5.92 9.20
C ASP A 83 -6.99 6.44 10.53
N ASP A 84 -6.18 6.82 11.48
CA ASP A 84 -6.61 7.48 12.73
C ASP A 84 -6.04 8.91 12.79
N PRO A 85 -6.81 9.91 12.35
CA PRO A 85 -6.34 11.29 12.32
C PRO A 85 -6.04 11.85 13.73
N GLY A 86 -6.65 11.28 14.77
CA GLY A 86 -6.37 11.69 16.16
C GLY A 86 -5.01 11.19 16.66
N ILE A 87 -4.63 9.97 16.30
CA ILE A 87 -3.34 9.38 16.69
C ILE A 87 -2.19 9.96 15.84
N PHE A 88 -2.42 10.10 14.53
CA PHE A 88 -1.37 10.51 13.61
C PHE A 88 -1.30 12.03 13.40
N ASP A 89 -2.22 12.80 13.99
CA ASP A 89 -2.33 14.25 13.77
C ASP A 89 -2.28 14.60 12.26
N SER A 90 -3.05 13.83 11.49
CA SER A 90 -3.07 13.93 10.03
C SER A 90 -4.51 13.85 9.52
N PRO A 91 -5.18 15.00 9.32
CA PRO A 91 -6.50 14.99 8.69
C PRO A 91 -6.41 14.55 7.22
N LEU A 92 -7.52 14.06 6.66
CA LEU A 92 -7.56 13.56 5.28
C LEU A 92 -7.02 14.57 4.25
N ALA A 93 -7.24 15.86 4.46
CA ALA A 93 -6.69 16.89 3.57
C ALA A 93 -5.16 16.86 3.55
N ALA A 94 -4.51 16.69 4.70
CA ALA A 94 -3.06 16.59 4.79
C ALA A 94 -2.52 15.32 4.09
N GLU A 95 -3.25 14.19 4.14
CA GLU A 95 -2.89 12.99 3.40
C GLU A 95 -2.95 13.22 1.87
N ILE A 96 -3.97 13.92 1.38
CA ILE A 96 -4.10 14.30 -0.03
C ILE A 96 -2.96 15.24 -0.45
N ASP A 97 -2.67 16.27 0.35
CA ASP A 97 -1.57 17.20 0.08
C ASP A 97 -0.22 16.46 0.08
N TRP A 98 -0.04 15.50 0.98
CA TRP A 98 1.16 14.66 1.01
C TRP A 98 1.32 13.87 -0.30
N VAL A 99 0.26 13.25 -0.80
CA VAL A 99 0.29 12.49 -2.08
C VAL A 99 0.63 13.41 -3.25
N VAL A 100 0.00 14.58 -3.34
CA VAL A 100 0.31 15.59 -4.37
C VAL A 100 1.77 16.01 -4.32
N ALA A 101 2.30 16.26 -3.12
CA ALA A 101 3.69 16.69 -2.95
C ALA A 101 4.72 15.63 -3.35
N HIS A 102 4.42 14.33 -3.19
CA HIS A 102 5.41 13.26 -3.34
C HIS A 102 5.19 12.36 -4.56
N CYS A 103 4.02 12.37 -5.21
CA CYS A 103 3.65 11.37 -6.22
C CYS A 103 3.58 11.90 -7.67
N LYS A 104 4.23 13.01 -7.99
CA LYS A 104 4.29 13.59 -9.36
C LYS A 104 2.92 13.79 -10.03
N LEU A 105 1.90 14.02 -9.23
CA LEU A 105 0.55 14.36 -9.67
C LEU A 105 0.17 15.72 -9.10
N ASP A 106 -0.53 16.52 -9.89
CA ASP A 106 -1.25 17.67 -9.34
C ASP A 106 -2.60 17.21 -8.74
N ALA A 107 -3.28 18.11 -8.06
CA ALA A 107 -4.56 17.80 -7.41
C ALA A 107 -5.63 17.30 -8.40
N ALA A 108 -5.63 17.83 -9.63
CA ALA A 108 -6.58 17.43 -10.67
C ALA A 108 -6.26 16.01 -11.18
N GLY A 109 -5.00 15.71 -11.46
CA GLY A 109 -4.53 14.37 -11.85
C GLY A 109 -4.78 13.33 -10.77
N LEU A 110 -4.56 13.68 -9.51
CA LEU A 110 -4.88 12.81 -8.38
C LEU A 110 -6.39 12.55 -8.29
N ALA A 111 -7.22 13.58 -8.35
CA ALA A 111 -8.67 13.45 -8.32
C ALA A 111 -9.18 12.57 -9.48
N GLN A 112 -8.65 12.74 -10.67
CA GLN A 112 -8.97 11.90 -11.83
C GLN A 112 -8.57 10.45 -11.60
N ARG A 113 -7.38 10.19 -11.03
CA ARG A 113 -6.86 8.85 -10.79
C ARG A 113 -7.64 8.10 -9.70
N LEU A 114 -8.01 8.78 -8.62
CA LEU A 114 -8.80 8.19 -7.54
C LEU A 114 -10.28 8.05 -7.92
N GLY A 115 -10.82 8.96 -8.71
CA GLY A 115 -12.24 9.02 -9.06
C GLY A 115 -13.13 9.33 -7.86
N ASP A 116 -14.44 9.01 -7.98
CA ASP A 116 -15.41 9.27 -6.90
C ASP A 116 -15.30 8.19 -5.80
N PRO A 117 -14.86 8.52 -4.59
CA PRO A 117 -14.73 7.55 -3.49
C PRO A 117 -16.07 6.96 -3.05
N ARG A 118 -17.22 7.64 -3.36
CA ARG A 118 -18.55 7.14 -3.02
C ARG A 118 -18.87 5.81 -3.68
N ARG A 119 -18.24 5.50 -4.83
CA ARG A 119 -18.39 4.20 -5.52
C ARG A 119 -17.91 3.00 -4.70
N PHE A 120 -17.13 3.24 -3.65
CA PHE A 120 -16.56 2.18 -2.80
C PHE A 120 -17.24 2.05 -1.44
N ARG A 121 -18.35 2.76 -1.20
CA ARG A 121 -19.09 2.65 0.06
C ARG A 121 -19.61 1.23 0.25
N LEU A 122 -19.40 0.68 1.46
CA LEU A 122 -19.98 -0.58 1.87
C LEU A 122 -21.52 -0.47 1.87
N GLY A 123 -22.21 -1.52 1.45
CA GLY A 123 -23.67 -1.58 1.43
C GLY A 123 -24.35 -1.02 0.18
N GLN A 124 -23.62 -0.46 -0.78
CA GLN A 124 -24.19 -0.23 -2.11
C GLN A 124 -24.14 -1.55 -2.90
N GLN A 125 -25.33 -2.12 -3.18
CA GLN A 125 -25.44 -3.24 -4.12
C GLN A 125 -24.90 -2.78 -5.48
N ARG A 126 -23.81 -3.39 -5.96
CA ARG A 126 -23.47 -3.28 -7.37
C ARG A 126 -24.64 -3.91 -8.16
N PRO A 127 -25.22 -3.24 -9.15
CA PRO A 127 -26.06 -3.96 -10.10
C PRO A 127 -25.24 -5.09 -10.71
N LEU A 128 -25.77 -6.31 -10.67
CA LEU A 128 -25.21 -7.50 -11.31
C LEU A 128 -25.14 -7.28 -12.83
#